data_09502eb5421625ae39b920d52e54664c
#
_entry.id   09502eb5421625ae39b920d52e54664c
#
_cell.length_a   1.000
_cell.length_b   1.000
_cell.length_c   1.000
_cell.angle_alpha   90.00
_cell.angle_beta   90.00
_cell.angle_gamma   90.00
#
_symmetry.space_group_name_H-M   'P 1'
#
loop_
_entity.id
_entity.type
_entity.pdbx_description
1 polymer ?
#
loop_
_entity_poly.entity_id
_entity_poly.type
_entity_poly.pdbx_seq_one_letter_code
_entity_poly.pdbx_strand_id
1 'polypeptide(L)'
;WFTWHGFRYFELTNNAKPVRCEVVHSDCAVTSAFESDSEMLNWLYDAYIRTQLSNMHSGVPSDCPHIERLGYTGDGQLCCEAAMMLLDSQKFYQKWLEDISDCQSTDNSHVQHTAPFMGGGGGPAGWGGAIAVVPYEMYKIYGDRETFRRYLPKILRYFDYLDSRSSGGLACREEQGGWCLGDWCT
;
A
#
# COMPACT_ATOMS: atom_id res chain seq x y z
N TRP A 1 -8.51 -20.18 -12.60
CA TRP A 1 -8.92 -19.04 -11.77
C TRP A 1 -7.75 -18.06 -11.65
N PHE A 2 -8.03 -16.79 -11.84
CA PHE A 2 -7.03 -15.73 -11.71
C PHE A 2 -7.19 -15.06 -10.34
N THR A 3 -6.99 -15.84 -9.27
CA THR A 3 -7.08 -15.35 -7.89
C THR A 3 -6.05 -16.04 -7.02
N TRP A 4 -5.73 -15.42 -5.90
CA TRP A 4 -4.82 -15.92 -4.88
C TRP A 4 -5.50 -15.91 -3.52
N HIS A 5 -5.00 -16.72 -2.60
CA HIS A 5 -5.57 -16.88 -1.26
C HIS A 5 -4.46 -16.97 -0.23
N GLY A 6 -4.60 -16.25 0.87
CA GLY A 6 -3.75 -16.38 2.04
C GLY A 6 -4.36 -17.39 3.01
N PHE A 7 -3.62 -18.47 3.32
CA PHE A 7 -4.07 -19.52 4.25
C PHE A 7 -2.90 -20.26 4.86
N ARG A 8 -3.13 -20.92 5.99
CA ARG A 8 -2.18 -21.86 6.60
C ARG A 8 -2.55 -23.32 6.35
N TYR A 9 -3.85 -23.58 6.25
CA TYR A 9 -4.42 -24.91 6.10
C TYR A 9 -5.46 -24.89 5.00
N PHE A 10 -5.60 -25.99 4.30
CA PHE A 10 -6.69 -26.20 3.35
C PHE A 10 -7.25 -27.61 3.53
N GLU A 11 -8.54 -27.74 3.32
CA GLU A 11 -9.24 -29.03 3.36
C GLU A 11 -9.63 -29.46 1.95
N LEU A 12 -9.45 -30.72 1.67
CA LEU A 12 -9.86 -31.33 0.39
C LEU A 12 -11.07 -32.20 0.62
N THR A 13 -12.13 -31.97 -0.14
CA THR A 13 -13.37 -32.74 -0.11
C THR A 13 -13.50 -33.62 -1.36
N ASN A 14 -14.44 -34.56 -1.34
CA ASN A 14 -14.81 -35.38 -2.50
C ASN A 14 -13.62 -36.13 -3.13
N ASN A 15 -12.70 -36.65 -2.31
CA ASN A 15 -11.51 -37.39 -2.77
C ASN A 15 -10.60 -36.55 -3.71
N ALA A 16 -10.71 -35.23 -3.70
CA ALA A 16 -9.80 -34.37 -4.42
C ALA A 16 -8.36 -34.56 -3.92
N LYS A 17 -7.40 -34.41 -4.83
CA LYS A 17 -5.97 -34.47 -4.47
C LYS A 17 -5.31 -33.17 -4.95
N PRO A 18 -4.44 -32.58 -4.13
CA PRO A 18 -3.69 -31.41 -4.59
C PRO A 18 -2.72 -31.86 -5.68
N VAL A 19 -2.64 -31.11 -6.75
CA VAL A 19 -1.64 -31.35 -7.80
C VAL A 19 -0.39 -30.53 -7.51
N ARG A 20 -0.59 -29.25 -7.14
CA ARG A 20 0.51 -28.31 -6.89
C ARG A 20 0.00 -27.14 -6.04
N CYS A 21 0.85 -26.65 -5.15
CA CYS A 21 0.69 -25.38 -4.45
C CYS A 21 1.82 -24.45 -4.90
N GLU A 22 1.47 -23.22 -5.25
CA GLU A 22 2.43 -22.22 -5.70
C GLU A 22 2.34 -20.99 -4.80
N VAL A 23 3.49 -20.46 -4.43
CA VAL A 23 3.57 -19.11 -3.84
C VAL A 23 3.51 -18.11 -4.98
N VAL A 24 2.55 -17.19 -4.90
CA VAL A 24 2.31 -16.18 -5.94
C VAL A 24 2.40 -14.80 -5.32
N HIS A 25 3.20 -13.94 -5.91
CA HIS A 25 3.32 -12.52 -5.56
C HIS A 25 3.88 -11.74 -6.76
N SER A 26 3.88 -10.40 -6.68
CA SER A 26 4.57 -9.57 -7.65
C SER A 26 6.07 -9.89 -7.67
N ASP A 27 6.69 -9.87 -8.85
CA ASP A 27 8.11 -10.16 -9.02
C ASP A 27 8.96 -9.00 -8.49
N CYS A 28 9.18 -9.01 -7.17
CA CYS A 28 10.03 -8.07 -6.45
C CYS A 28 11.17 -8.88 -5.80
N ALA A 29 12.36 -8.78 -6.34
CA ALA A 29 13.52 -9.48 -5.82
C ALA A 29 13.90 -8.97 -4.41
N VAL A 30 14.33 -9.87 -3.53
CA VAL A 30 14.92 -9.48 -2.24
C VAL A 30 16.31 -8.89 -2.52
N THR A 31 16.51 -7.64 -2.16
CA THR A 31 17.77 -6.88 -2.40
C THR A 31 18.55 -6.59 -1.13
N SER A 32 18.04 -7.07 0.01
CA SER A 32 18.64 -6.89 1.33
C SER A 32 19.10 -8.21 1.91
N ALA A 33 19.99 -8.13 2.89
CA ALA A 33 20.39 -9.27 3.71
C ALA A 33 20.52 -8.80 5.15
N PHE A 34 20.12 -9.65 6.08
CA PHE A 34 20.27 -9.40 7.51
C PHE A 34 20.73 -10.68 8.20
N GLU A 35 21.77 -10.56 9.01
CA GLU A 35 22.29 -11.64 9.84
C GLU A 35 22.70 -11.08 11.20
N SER A 36 22.35 -11.78 12.26
CA SER A 36 22.74 -11.47 13.63
C SER A 36 22.95 -12.74 14.44
N ASP A 37 23.52 -12.64 15.62
CA ASP A 37 23.63 -13.71 16.61
C ASP A 37 22.31 -14.02 17.34
N SER A 38 21.26 -13.25 17.08
CA SER A 38 19.91 -13.47 17.61
C SER A 38 19.04 -14.22 16.60
N GLU A 39 18.73 -15.48 16.89
CA GLU A 39 17.81 -16.28 16.07
C GLU A 39 16.44 -15.61 15.90
N MET A 40 15.95 -14.89 16.93
CA MET A 40 14.67 -14.19 16.87
C MET A 40 14.70 -13.05 15.85
N LEU A 41 15.79 -12.28 15.78
CA LEU A 41 15.92 -11.18 14.83
C LEU A 41 16.04 -11.71 13.39
N ASN A 42 16.79 -12.78 13.19
CA ASN A 42 16.91 -13.43 11.89
C ASN A 42 15.53 -13.97 11.43
N TRP A 43 14.81 -14.63 12.33
CA TRP A 43 13.45 -15.08 12.04
C TRP A 43 12.48 -13.92 11.72
N LEU A 44 12.59 -12.81 12.45
CA LEU A 44 11.75 -11.63 12.23
C LEU A 44 11.98 -11.03 10.83
N TYR A 45 13.24 -10.93 10.41
CA TYR A 45 13.58 -10.46 9.06
C TYR A 45 12.95 -11.36 7.99
N ASP A 46 13.12 -12.67 8.09
CA ASP A 46 12.54 -13.64 7.15
C ASP A 46 11.00 -13.61 7.15
N ALA A 47 10.40 -13.48 8.33
CA ALA A 47 8.94 -13.39 8.48
C ALA A 47 8.41 -12.11 7.84
N TYR A 48 9.11 -10.98 8.01
CA TYR A 48 8.73 -9.71 7.38
C TYR A 48 8.76 -9.81 5.85
N ILE A 49 9.85 -10.34 5.27
CA ILE A 49 9.97 -10.52 3.81
C ILE A 49 8.80 -11.35 3.27
N ARG A 50 8.51 -12.50 3.89
CA ARG A 50 7.39 -13.35 3.48
C ARG A 50 6.03 -12.64 3.60
N THR A 51 5.82 -11.91 4.69
CA THR A 51 4.58 -11.15 4.92
C THR A 51 4.44 -10.04 3.89
N GLN A 52 5.49 -9.27 3.65
CA GLN A 52 5.48 -8.20 2.65
C GLN A 52 5.15 -8.75 1.26
N LEU A 53 5.84 -9.78 0.79
CA LEU A 53 5.58 -10.39 -0.52
C LEU A 53 4.16 -10.98 -0.62
N SER A 54 3.63 -11.57 0.46
CA SER A 54 2.26 -12.11 0.46
C SER A 54 1.17 -11.03 0.35
N ASN A 55 1.52 -9.77 0.52
CA ASN A 55 0.66 -8.60 0.36
C ASN A 55 0.96 -7.81 -0.92
N MET A 56 1.81 -8.31 -1.81
CA MET A 56 2.21 -7.62 -3.04
C MET A 56 1.74 -8.37 -4.28
N HIS A 57 0.58 -8.00 -4.81
CA HIS A 57 -0.03 -8.67 -5.96
C HIS A 57 -0.43 -7.65 -7.04
N SER A 58 -0.08 -7.94 -8.29
CA SER A 58 -0.50 -7.13 -9.45
C SER A 58 -0.15 -5.64 -9.34
N GLY A 59 0.94 -5.30 -8.65
CA GLY A 59 1.36 -3.93 -8.43
C GLY A 59 0.49 -3.16 -7.43
N VAL A 60 -0.19 -3.85 -6.53
CA VAL A 60 -1.02 -3.27 -5.47
C VAL A 60 -0.58 -3.86 -4.12
N PRO A 61 -0.18 -3.04 -3.13
CA PRO A 61 0.04 -3.50 -1.77
C PRO A 61 -1.31 -3.71 -1.09
N SER A 62 -1.60 -4.92 -0.64
CA SER A 62 -2.86 -5.19 0.07
C SER A 62 -2.68 -5.04 1.59
N ASP A 63 -3.77 -4.74 2.26
CA ASP A 63 -3.89 -4.73 3.72
C ASP A 63 -3.64 -6.10 4.33
N CYS A 64 -4.27 -7.12 3.76
CA CYS A 64 -4.15 -8.50 4.20
C CYS A 64 -4.30 -9.48 3.03
N PRO A 65 -3.61 -10.66 3.08
CA PRO A 65 -3.66 -11.61 1.97
C PRO A 65 -4.86 -12.56 2.03
N HIS A 66 -5.72 -12.50 3.05
CA HIS A 66 -6.69 -13.56 3.34
C HIS A 66 -8.15 -13.11 3.41
N ILE A 67 -8.45 -11.84 3.67
CA ILE A 67 -9.83 -11.32 3.78
C ILE A 67 -10.11 -10.30 2.68
N GLU A 68 -9.79 -9.02 2.92
CA GLU A 68 -10.18 -7.90 2.06
C GLU A 68 -9.34 -7.84 0.78
N ARG A 69 -8.02 -7.98 0.89
CA ARG A 69 -7.05 -7.98 -0.23
C ARG A 69 -7.16 -6.72 -1.09
N LEU A 70 -7.39 -5.59 -0.45
CA LEU A 70 -7.54 -4.29 -1.10
C LEU A 70 -6.30 -3.44 -0.93
N GLY A 71 -6.05 -2.55 -1.88
CA GLY A 71 -4.95 -1.61 -1.85
C GLY A 71 -5.25 -0.42 -0.96
N TYR A 72 -5.39 -0.63 0.34
CA TYR A 72 -5.62 0.46 1.28
C TYR A 72 -4.42 1.42 1.32
N THR A 73 -4.71 2.70 1.13
CA THR A 73 -3.67 3.74 1.01
C THR A 73 -2.96 4.00 2.34
N GLY A 74 -3.62 3.78 3.47
CA GLY A 74 -3.00 3.83 4.80
C GLY A 74 -1.95 2.75 4.96
N ASP A 75 -2.33 1.49 4.76
CA ASP A 75 -1.46 0.33 4.93
C ASP A 75 -0.27 0.37 3.96
N GLY A 76 -0.56 0.63 2.68
CA GLY A 76 0.46 0.64 1.65
C GLY A 76 1.52 1.72 1.85
N GLN A 77 1.14 2.92 2.33
CA GLN A 77 2.11 3.99 2.60
C GLN A 77 2.96 3.71 3.84
N LEU A 78 2.39 3.12 4.90
CA LEU A 78 3.12 2.80 6.12
C LEU A 78 4.18 1.71 5.89
N CYS A 79 3.90 0.77 4.99
CA CYS A 79 4.82 -0.33 4.66
C CYS A 79 5.82 0.01 3.54
N CYS A 80 5.62 1.09 2.78
CA CYS A 80 6.37 1.34 1.54
C CYS A 80 7.87 1.55 1.77
N GLU A 81 8.27 2.28 2.81
CA GLU A 81 9.69 2.52 3.12
C GLU A 81 10.42 1.19 3.34
N ALA A 82 9.91 0.35 4.24
CA ALA A 82 10.52 -0.94 4.53
C ALA A 82 10.53 -1.86 3.30
N ALA A 83 9.45 -1.89 2.52
CA ALA A 83 9.40 -2.66 1.29
C ALA A 83 10.45 -2.20 0.27
N MET A 84 10.62 -0.89 0.09
CA MET A 84 11.62 -0.33 -0.84
C MET A 84 13.06 -0.55 -0.36
N MET A 85 13.29 -0.58 0.96
CA MET A 85 14.61 -0.88 1.52
C MET A 85 15.01 -2.35 1.36
N LEU A 86 14.04 -3.25 1.36
CA LEU A 86 14.27 -4.70 1.43
C LEU A 86 14.10 -5.41 0.09
N LEU A 87 13.32 -4.83 -0.83
CA LEU A 87 12.93 -5.42 -2.10
C LEU A 87 13.22 -4.47 -3.26
N ASP A 88 13.51 -5.00 -4.44
CA ASP A 88 13.44 -4.24 -5.69
C ASP A 88 11.98 -3.99 -6.06
N SER A 89 11.39 -2.96 -5.47
CA SER A 89 9.96 -2.66 -5.57
C SER A 89 9.66 -1.32 -6.25
N GLN A 90 10.65 -0.68 -6.90
CA GLN A 90 10.46 0.62 -7.54
C GLN A 90 9.31 0.61 -8.55
N LYS A 91 9.31 -0.35 -9.50
CA LYS A 91 8.25 -0.46 -10.53
C LYS A 91 6.89 -0.80 -9.93
N PHE A 92 6.89 -1.57 -8.84
CA PHE A 92 5.68 -1.91 -8.11
C PHE A 92 5.00 -0.65 -7.56
N TYR A 93 5.75 0.21 -6.88
CA TYR A 93 5.22 1.45 -6.32
C TYR A 93 4.96 2.54 -7.38
N GLN A 94 5.69 2.55 -8.50
CA GLN A 94 5.36 3.42 -9.64
C GLN A 94 3.96 3.09 -10.18
N LYS A 95 3.66 1.80 -10.35
CA LYS A 95 2.33 1.35 -10.79
C LYS A 95 1.25 1.73 -9.77
N TRP A 96 1.50 1.49 -8.49
CA TRP A 96 0.51 1.83 -7.47
C TRP A 96 0.26 3.34 -7.33
N LEU A 97 1.28 4.16 -7.54
CA LEU A 97 1.11 5.61 -7.64
C LEU A 97 0.21 6.04 -8.81
N GLU A 98 0.24 5.32 -9.93
CA GLU A 98 -0.72 5.56 -11.02
C GLU A 98 -2.14 5.29 -10.53
N ASP A 99 -2.38 4.17 -9.87
CA ASP A 99 -3.69 3.85 -9.30
C ASP A 99 -4.17 4.92 -8.30
N ILE A 100 -3.30 5.35 -7.36
CA ILE A 100 -3.63 6.42 -6.40
C ILE A 100 -3.98 7.71 -7.14
N SER A 101 -3.19 8.08 -8.14
CA SER A 101 -3.40 9.26 -8.95
C SER A 101 -4.71 9.23 -9.73
N ASP A 102 -5.07 8.07 -10.28
CA ASP A 102 -6.30 7.88 -11.04
C ASP A 102 -7.55 7.90 -10.14
N CYS A 103 -7.38 7.49 -8.88
CA CYS A 103 -8.43 7.55 -7.86
C CYS A 103 -8.55 8.93 -7.19
N GLN A 104 -7.66 9.90 -7.46
CA GLN A 104 -7.79 11.24 -6.91
C GLN A 104 -9.02 11.95 -7.49
N SER A 105 -9.90 12.46 -6.61
CA SER A 105 -11.12 13.16 -7.00
C SER A 105 -10.83 14.33 -7.95
N THR A 106 -11.62 14.43 -9.02
CA THR A 106 -11.57 15.57 -9.94
C THR A 106 -12.24 16.82 -9.38
N ASP A 107 -13.17 16.66 -8.43
CA ASP A 107 -13.98 17.75 -7.91
C ASP A 107 -13.25 18.56 -6.84
N ASN A 108 -12.64 17.87 -5.87
CA ASN A 108 -11.99 18.53 -4.73
C ASN A 108 -10.59 17.98 -4.43
N SER A 109 -10.09 17.04 -5.23
CA SER A 109 -8.73 16.49 -5.13
C SER A 109 -8.45 15.63 -3.90
N HIS A 110 -9.47 15.18 -3.15
CA HIS A 110 -9.24 14.17 -2.13
C HIS A 110 -8.71 12.86 -2.72
N VAL A 111 -8.01 12.08 -1.92
CA VAL A 111 -7.50 10.76 -2.31
C VAL A 111 -8.33 9.69 -1.63
N GLN A 112 -8.65 8.65 -2.38
CA GLN A 112 -9.47 7.54 -1.91
C GLN A 112 -8.73 6.68 -0.88
N HIS A 113 -9.47 5.95 -0.05
CA HIS A 113 -8.91 5.04 0.94
C HIS A 113 -8.33 3.78 0.30
N THR A 114 -8.77 3.41 -0.91
CA THR A 114 -8.22 2.29 -1.67
C THR A 114 -7.79 2.73 -3.06
N ALA A 115 -6.71 2.16 -3.56
CA ALA A 115 -6.24 2.32 -4.92
C ALA A 115 -5.75 0.97 -5.48
N PRO A 116 -6.38 0.42 -6.53
CA PRO A 116 -7.56 0.96 -7.25
C PRO A 116 -8.79 1.14 -6.34
N PHE A 117 -9.66 2.09 -6.70
CA PHE A 117 -10.84 2.40 -5.89
C PHE A 117 -11.85 1.24 -5.87
N MET A 118 -12.14 0.73 -4.67
CA MET A 118 -13.06 -0.37 -4.44
C MET A 118 -14.23 -0.02 -3.50
N GLY A 119 -14.48 1.29 -3.32
CA GLY A 119 -15.48 1.80 -2.40
C GLY A 119 -14.88 2.34 -1.11
N GLY A 120 -15.74 2.77 -0.17
CA GLY A 120 -15.32 3.31 1.14
C GLY A 120 -14.98 4.81 1.14
N GLY A 121 -14.88 5.42 -0.04
CA GLY A 121 -14.61 6.86 -0.15
C GLY A 121 -13.17 7.24 0.15
N GLY A 122 -12.99 8.49 0.53
CA GLY A 122 -11.72 9.10 0.88
C GLY A 122 -11.94 10.22 1.88
N GLY A 123 -10.90 10.97 2.20
CA GLY A 123 -11.04 12.08 3.12
C GLY A 123 -9.72 12.74 3.46
N PRO A 124 -9.76 13.78 4.29
CA PRO A 124 -8.57 14.39 4.83
C PRO A 124 -7.88 13.42 5.79
N ALA A 125 -6.64 13.71 6.10
CA ALA A 125 -5.80 12.96 7.01
C ALA A 125 -5.00 11.80 6.39
N GLY A 126 -4.45 10.93 7.23
CA GLY A 126 -3.30 10.09 6.97
C GLY A 126 -3.34 9.20 5.73
N TRP A 127 -4.49 8.65 5.40
CA TRP A 127 -4.61 7.64 4.32
C TRP A 127 -4.34 8.23 2.94
N GLY A 128 -4.97 9.35 2.61
CA GLY A 128 -4.73 10.03 1.34
C GLY A 128 -3.33 10.60 1.19
N GLY A 129 -2.59 10.72 2.29
CA GLY A 129 -1.17 11.10 2.31
C GLY A 129 -0.27 10.20 1.47
N ALA A 130 -0.73 8.99 1.13
CA ALA A 130 0.00 8.06 0.27
C ALA A 130 0.47 8.71 -1.05
N ILE A 131 -0.32 9.64 -1.61
CA ILE A 131 0.05 10.36 -2.85
C ILE A 131 1.33 11.19 -2.70
N ALA A 132 1.68 11.60 -1.48
CA ALA A 132 2.90 12.36 -1.17
C ALA A 132 3.99 11.48 -0.56
N VAL A 133 3.63 10.57 0.34
CA VAL A 133 4.57 9.70 1.07
C VAL A 133 5.28 8.74 0.12
N VAL A 134 4.53 8.03 -0.72
CA VAL A 134 5.12 7.02 -1.61
C VAL A 134 6.16 7.62 -2.58
N PRO A 135 5.90 8.69 -3.34
CA PRO A 135 6.92 9.28 -4.21
C PRO A 135 8.08 9.91 -3.43
N TYR A 136 7.86 10.36 -2.21
CA TYR A 136 8.93 10.86 -1.35
C TYR A 136 9.88 9.73 -0.92
N GLU A 137 9.36 8.58 -0.50
CA GLU A 137 10.17 7.41 -0.17
C GLU A 137 10.92 6.86 -1.40
N MET A 138 10.29 6.85 -2.56
CA MET A 138 10.95 6.50 -3.83
C MET A 138 12.11 7.45 -4.14
N TYR A 139 11.94 8.74 -3.88
CA TYR A 139 13.03 9.71 -4.03
C TYR A 139 14.17 9.45 -3.04
N LYS A 140 13.86 9.18 -1.76
CA LYS A 140 14.85 8.91 -0.73
C LYS A 140 15.69 7.66 -1.02
N ILE A 141 15.02 6.56 -1.41
CA ILE A 141 15.65 5.24 -1.48
C ILE A 141 16.25 4.98 -2.85
N TYR A 142 15.54 5.32 -3.92
CA TYR A 142 15.98 5.07 -5.30
C TYR A 142 16.55 6.30 -6.00
N GLY A 143 16.46 7.49 -5.42
CA GLY A 143 16.81 8.75 -6.09
C GLY A 143 15.86 9.10 -7.22
N ASP A 144 14.65 8.56 -7.24
CA ASP A 144 13.66 8.70 -8.31
C ASP A 144 13.01 10.09 -8.32
N ARG A 145 13.76 11.05 -8.88
CA ARG A 145 13.29 12.44 -9.04
C ARG A 145 12.20 12.57 -10.09
N GLU A 146 12.20 11.69 -11.08
CA GLU A 146 11.26 11.78 -12.19
C GLU A 146 9.84 11.43 -11.74
N THR A 147 9.68 10.34 -11.01
CA THR A 147 8.40 9.97 -10.40
C THR A 147 7.91 11.09 -9.48
N PHE A 148 8.77 11.64 -8.60
CA PHE A 148 8.38 12.72 -7.72
C PHE A 148 7.89 13.95 -8.51
N ARG A 149 8.60 14.38 -9.55
CA ARG A 149 8.20 15.51 -10.40
C ARG A 149 6.88 15.26 -11.12
N ARG A 150 6.68 14.06 -11.63
CA ARG A 150 5.45 13.67 -12.36
C ARG A 150 4.21 13.85 -11.48
N TYR A 151 4.30 13.46 -10.22
CA TYR A 151 3.15 13.50 -9.29
C TYR A 151 3.07 14.79 -8.46
N LEU A 152 4.06 15.67 -8.51
CA LEU A 152 4.05 16.94 -7.75
C LEU A 152 2.78 17.76 -7.94
N PRO A 153 2.22 17.96 -9.15
CA PRO A 153 0.96 18.67 -9.31
C PRO A 153 -0.23 18.01 -8.59
N LYS A 154 -0.24 16.68 -8.50
CA LYS A 154 -1.27 15.93 -7.78
C LYS A 154 -1.10 16.06 -6.26
N ILE A 155 0.14 16.04 -5.79
CA ILE A 155 0.49 16.25 -4.38
C ILE A 155 0.06 17.64 -3.92
N LEU A 156 0.38 18.68 -4.70
CA LEU A 156 0.00 20.06 -4.36
C LEU A 156 -1.51 20.24 -4.29
N ARG A 157 -2.26 19.66 -5.23
CA ARG A 157 -3.73 19.68 -5.16
C ARG A 157 -4.28 18.93 -3.92
N TYR A 158 -3.63 17.87 -3.48
CA TYR A 158 -4.01 17.21 -2.24
C TYR A 158 -3.72 18.09 -1.02
N PHE A 159 -2.65 18.85 -1.02
CA PHE A 159 -2.38 19.80 0.05
C PHE A 159 -3.37 20.96 0.07
N ASP A 160 -3.75 21.50 -1.09
CA ASP A 160 -4.83 22.50 -1.19
C ASP A 160 -6.17 21.94 -0.65
N TYR A 161 -6.45 20.67 -0.93
CA TYR A 161 -7.59 19.98 -0.36
C TYR A 161 -7.49 19.89 1.16
N LEU A 162 -6.35 19.48 1.72
CA LEU A 162 -6.15 19.44 3.18
C LEU A 162 -6.35 20.82 3.82
N ASP A 163 -5.82 21.87 3.22
CA ASP A 163 -6.04 23.26 3.69
C ASP A 163 -7.52 23.62 3.70
N SER A 164 -8.27 23.23 2.66
CA SER A 164 -9.72 23.45 2.60
C SER A 164 -10.50 22.73 3.70
N ARG A 165 -9.94 21.67 4.26
CA ARG A 165 -10.51 20.87 5.35
C ARG A 165 -9.97 21.25 6.73
N SER A 166 -9.07 22.24 6.78
CA SER A 166 -8.38 22.64 7.98
C SER A 166 -9.01 23.87 8.64
N SER A 167 -8.79 24.01 9.94
CA SER A 167 -9.07 25.19 10.73
C SER A 167 -8.00 25.30 11.81
N GLY A 168 -7.36 26.48 11.94
CA GLY A 168 -6.27 26.67 12.88
C GLY A 168 -5.05 25.77 12.66
N GLY A 169 -4.80 25.33 11.40
CA GLY A 169 -3.70 24.43 11.05
C GLY A 169 -3.98 22.94 11.28
N LEU A 170 -5.20 22.57 11.66
CA LEU A 170 -5.61 21.18 11.89
C LEU A 170 -6.67 20.77 10.87
N ALA A 171 -6.48 19.65 10.21
CA ALA A 171 -7.50 19.01 9.37
C ALA A 171 -8.62 18.49 10.27
N CYS A 172 -9.79 19.13 10.24
CA CYS A 172 -10.88 18.89 11.17
C CYS A 172 -12.26 18.73 10.51
N ARG A 173 -12.32 18.75 9.19
CA ARG A 173 -13.57 18.61 8.43
C ARG A 173 -13.49 17.37 7.55
N GLU A 174 -14.30 16.38 7.86
CA GLU A 174 -14.43 15.16 7.07
C GLU A 174 -15.00 15.40 5.67
N GLU A 175 -14.78 14.46 4.78
CA GLU A 175 -15.42 14.44 3.47
C GLU A 175 -16.89 14.05 3.62
N GLN A 176 -17.77 14.76 2.94
CA GLN A 176 -19.20 14.48 3.00
C GLN A 176 -19.51 13.10 2.41
N GLY A 177 -20.10 12.22 3.20
CA GLY A 177 -20.42 10.85 2.81
C GLY A 177 -19.23 9.89 2.77
N GLY A 178 -18.04 10.35 3.19
CA GLY A 178 -16.86 9.54 3.39
C GLY A 178 -16.67 9.13 4.86
N TRP A 179 -15.76 8.20 5.08
CA TRP A 179 -15.25 7.88 6.41
C TRP A 179 -13.84 8.42 6.56
N CYS A 180 -13.61 9.17 7.63
CA CYS A 180 -12.26 9.50 8.03
C CYS A 180 -11.68 8.28 8.75
N LEU A 181 -10.95 7.45 8.03
CA LEU A 181 -10.27 6.31 8.61
C LEU A 181 -9.07 6.81 9.42
N GLY A 182 -9.08 6.50 10.71
CA GLY A 182 -7.94 6.61 11.59
C GLY A 182 -7.30 5.24 11.82
N ASP A 183 -6.86 4.98 13.04
CA ASP A 183 -6.47 3.65 13.44
C ASP A 183 -7.71 2.74 13.49
N TRP A 184 -7.59 1.55 12.92
CA TRP A 184 -8.70 0.63 12.80
C TRP A 184 -9.07 0.05 14.17
N CYS A 185 -10.34 0.02 14.48
CA CYS A 185 -10.87 -0.45 15.75
C CYS A 185 -10.65 0.45 16.98
N THR A 186 -10.42 1.75 16.80
CA THR A 186 -10.40 2.73 17.91
C THR A 186 -11.73 3.42 18.11
#